data_41236c9933b9a562fd84670051a327af
#
_entry.id   41236c9933b9a562fd84670051a327af
#
_cell.length_a   1.000
_cell.length_b   1.000
_cell.length_c   1.000
_cell.angle_alpha   90.00
_cell.angle_beta   90.00
_cell.angle_gamma   90.00
#
_symmetry.space_group_name_H-M   'P 1'
#
loop_
_entity.id
_entity.type
_entity.pdbx_description
1 polymer ?
#
loop_
_entity_poly.entity_id
_entity_poly.type
_entity_poly.pdbx_seq_one_letter_code
_entity_poly.pdbx_strand_id
1 'polypeptide(L)'
;MTAFWPYIYSFISQYESFGLYEKSFFENLLVEAHGLVFDVFVLGLVFAWIDGHRQKREAIARNLEGLWDLSSFDDKKYVKRKINIIKRLNGFGVNKIDVTDLTLKDEDLIGFRFMKSNLFGLSFRDCSIFDLNIHDSKLNSSNFSGSNFKNAKLLNTNFNNSEFINSELVGADFRGSYLFRVKFSGAELRGADFRNSNLKNAVFDNADLKQANIRKCENISVEALSKARCLDYIKADEWVLVELKKIRLDMKFSKNPNKSVD
;
A
#
# COMPACT_ATOMS: atom_id res chain seq x y z
N MET A 1 46.03 8.64 5.23
CA MET A 1 46.81 7.85 6.22
C MET A 1 48.31 7.72 5.88
N THR A 2 48.72 7.85 4.66
CA THR A 2 50.15 7.73 4.23
C THR A 2 51.02 8.92 4.61
N ALA A 3 50.47 10.09 4.95
CA ALA A 3 51.24 11.29 5.26
C ALA A 3 51.90 11.34 6.65
N PHE A 4 51.42 10.51 7.59
CA PHE A 4 51.99 10.44 8.96
C PHE A 4 53.09 9.41 9.11
N TRP A 5 53.27 8.52 8.13
CA TRP A 5 54.21 7.41 8.19
C TRP A 5 55.67 7.81 8.32
N PRO A 6 56.18 8.82 7.59
CA PRO A 6 57.56 9.28 7.73
C PRO A 6 57.92 9.83 9.12
N TYR A 7 56.91 10.46 9.80
CA TYR A 7 57.10 11.05 11.14
C TYR A 7 57.17 9.94 12.22
N ILE A 8 56.31 8.94 12.09
CA ILE A 8 56.34 7.78 13.01
C ILE A 8 57.65 7.01 12.84
N TYR A 9 58.10 6.80 11.61
CA TYR A 9 59.32 6.08 11.34
C TYR A 9 60.57 6.85 11.84
N SER A 10 60.65 8.18 11.69
CA SER A 10 61.72 9.00 12.23
C SER A 10 61.76 9.02 13.76
N PHE A 11 60.58 8.97 14.42
CA PHE A 11 60.47 8.88 15.86
C PHE A 11 61.00 7.55 16.39
N ILE A 12 60.59 6.46 15.78
CA ILE A 12 61.00 5.09 16.15
C ILE A 12 62.52 4.89 15.93
N SER A 13 63.07 5.39 14.82
CA SER A 13 64.51 5.24 14.52
C SER A 13 65.43 5.96 15.53
N GLN A 14 64.94 6.99 16.24
CA GLN A 14 65.67 7.62 17.32
C GLN A 14 65.81 6.73 18.54
N TYR A 15 64.88 5.81 18.81
CA TYR A 15 64.89 4.91 19.95
C TYR A 15 65.64 3.61 19.70
N GLU A 16 65.90 3.23 18.42
CA GLU A 16 66.79 2.10 18.08
C GLU A 16 68.24 2.30 18.66
N SER A 17 68.66 3.54 18.86
CA SER A 17 69.98 3.85 19.42
C SER A 17 70.16 3.58 20.90
N PHE A 18 69.05 3.33 21.65
CA PHE A 18 69.09 3.05 23.11
C PHE A 18 69.12 1.57 23.47
N GLY A 19 69.12 0.65 22.49
CA GLY A 19 69.33 -0.81 22.72
C GLY A 19 68.20 -1.51 23.51
N LEU A 20 67.06 -0.86 23.71
CA LEU A 20 65.98 -1.40 24.53
C LEU A 20 65.07 -2.37 23.79
N TYR A 21 64.94 -2.27 22.45
CA TYR A 21 64.12 -3.18 21.65
C TYR A 21 64.74 -3.36 20.24
N GLU A 22 64.63 -4.59 19.69
CA GLU A 22 65.05 -4.90 18.34
C GLU A 22 64.05 -4.32 17.29
N LYS A 23 64.54 -4.08 16.07
CA LYS A 23 63.73 -3.58 14.93
C LYS A 23 62.50 -4.42 14.68
N SER A 24 62.59 -5.74 14.84
CA SER A 24 61.52 -6.70 14.72
C SER A 24 60.37 -6.44 15.70
N PHE A 25 60.67 -5.94 16.90
CA PHE A 25 59.64 -5.59 17.91
C PHE A 25 58.75 -4.44 17.41
N PHE A 26 59.36 -3.38 16.86
CA PHE A 26 58.61 -2.24 16.37
C PHE A 26 57.82 -2.58 15.10
N GLU A 27 58.34 -3.41 14.21
CA GLU A 27 57.63 -3.90 13.05
C GLU A 27 56.39 -4.69 13.41
N ASN A 28 56.52 -5.60 14.38
CA ASN A 28 55.37 -6.38 14.90
C ASN A 28 54.35 -5.52 15.63
N LEU A 29 54.82 -4.56 16.45
CA LEU A 29 53.93 -3.61 17.14
C LEU A 29 53.13 -2.76 16.15
N LEU A 30 53.73 -2.35 15.04
CA LEU A 30 53.04 -1.61 14.01
C LEU A 30 52.00 -2.44 13.26
N VAL A 31 52.31 -3.72 12.99
CA VAL A 31 51.38 -4.64 12.34
C VAL A 31 50.16 -4.86 13.28
N GLU A 32 50.41 -5.10 14.58
CA GLU A 32 49.34 -5.25 15.56
C GLU A 32 48.50 -3.95 15.73
N ALA A 33 49.15 -2.79 15.76
CA ALA A 33 48.47 -1.51 15.82
C ALA A 33 47.58 -1.25 14.60
N HIS A 34 48.01 -1.64 13.38
CA HIS A 34 47.19 -1.57 12.18
C HIS A 34 45.97 -2.52 12.28
N GLY A 35 46.18 -3.75 12.76
CA GLY A 35 45.08 -4.70 13.02
C GLY A 35 44.05 -4.10 13.97
N LEU A 36 44.53 -3.53 15.08
CA LEU A 36 43.67 -2.96 16.12
C LEU A 36 42.87 -1.75 15.58
N VAL A 37 43.49 -0.87 14.78
CA VAL A 37 42.82 0.26 14.12
C VAL A 37 41.73 -0.24 13.14
N PHE A 38 42.06 -1.28 12.37
CA PHE A 38 41.12 -1.89 11.44
C PHE A 38 39.95 -2.52 12.18
N ASP A 39 40.18 -3.26 13.25
CA ASP A 39 39.15 -3.89 14.08
C ASP A 39 38.22 -2.85 14.71
N VAL A 40 38.77 -1.77 15.27
CA VAL A 40 37.97 -0.67 15.81
C VAL A 40 37.12 0.00 14.72
N PHE A 41 37.67 0.18 13.52
CA PHE A 41 36.92 0.73 12.40
C PHE A 41 35.78 -0.20 11.97
N VAL A 42 36.05 -1.50 11.80
CA VAL A 42 35.01 -2.50 11.46
C VAL A 42 33.94 -2.57 12.53
N LEU A 43 34.32 -2.62 13.80
CA LEU A 43 33.36 -2.58 14.93
C LEU A 43 32.54 -1.31 14.90
N GLY A 44 33.14 -0.15 14.63
CA GLY A 44 32.44 1.13 14.49
C GLY A 44 31.38 1.09 13.39
N LEU A 45 31.69 0.51 12.23
CA LEU A 45 30.73 0.32 11.15
C LEU A 45 29.59 -0.62 11.54
N VAL A 46 29.91 -1.72 12.21
CA VAL A 46 28.91 -2.68 12.71
C VAL A 46 27.98 -2.01 13.73
N PHE A 47 28.52 -1.25 14.69
CA PHE A 47 27.73 -0.51 15.65
C PHE A 47 26.84 0.54 14.99
N ALA A 48 27.38 1.32 14.04
CA ALA A 48 26.61 2.31 13.31
C ALA A 48 25.45 1.66 12.51
N TRP A 49 25.71 0.49 11.91
CA TRP A 49 24.70 -0.29 11.20
C TRP A 49 23.59 -0.81 12.16
N ILE A 50 23.98 -1.39 13.31
CA ILE A 50 23.04 -1.86 14.34
C ILE A 50 22.21 -0.70 14.87
N ASP A 51 22.84 0.43 15.19
CA ASP A 51 22.14 1.61 15.74
C ASP A 51 21.16 2.20 14.72
N GLY A 52 21.55 2.30 13.46
CA GLY A 52 20.66 2.73 12.38
C GLY A 52 19.42 1.83 12.23
N HIS A 53 19.58 0.50 12.37
CA HIS A 53 18.48 -0.44 12.35
C HIS A 53 17.57 -0.33 13.57
N ARG A 54 18.16 -0.08 14.75
CA ARG A 54 17.42 0.15 15.98
C ARG A 54 16.58 1.42 15.89
N GLN A 55 17.19 2.52 15.50
CA GLN A 55 16.51 3.82 15.35
C GLN A 55 15.36 3.74 14.34
N LYS A 56 15.55 3.04 13.22
CA LYS A 56 14.48 2.81 12.23
C LYS A 56 13.32 2.02 12.85
N ARG A 57 13.59 0.95 13.59
CA ARG A 57 12.53 0.16 14.26
C ARG A 57 11.76 0.98 15.28
N GLU A 58 12.47 1.75 16.10
CA GLU A 58 11.84 2.63 17.08
C GLU A 58 10.99 3.72 16.41
N ALA A 59 11.47 4.31 15.30
CA ALA A 59 10.70 5.27 14.52
C ALA A 59 9.43 4.65 13.94
N ILE A 60 9.49 3.43 13.42
CA ILE A 60 8.32 2.70 12.93
C ILE A 60 7.32 2.46 14.07
N ALA A 61 7.78 1.96 15.22
CA ALA A 61 6.91 1.71 16.38
C ALA A 61 6.20 2.98 16.85
N ARG A 62 6.93 4.07 17.05
CA ARG A 62 6.34 5.38 17.43
C ARG A 62 5.33 5.90 16.40
N ASN A 63 5.57 5.70 15.10
CA ASN A 63 4.62 6.12 14.09
C ASN A 63 3.34 5.25 14.11
N LEU A 64 3.45 3.94 14.30
CA LEU A 64 2.28 3.06 14.41
C LEU A 64 1.45 3.39 15.64
N GLU A 65 2.07 3.56 16.80
CA GLU A 65 1.42 3.99 18.05
C GLU A 65 0.70 5.33 17.86
N GLY A 66 1.40 6.33 17.33
CA GLY A 66 0.81 7.64 17.05
C GLY A 66 -0.33 7.60 16.02
N LEU A 67 -0.33 6.66 15.08
CA LEU A 67 -1.44 6.45 14.15
C LEU A 67 -2.65 5.84 14.88
N TRP A 68 -2.43 4.89 15.78
CA TRP A 68 -3.45 4.28 16.62
C TRP A 68 -4.15 5.31 17.50
N ASP A 69 -3.37 6.11 18.23
CA ASP A 69 -3.88 7.15 19.13
C ASP A 69 -4.75 8.18 18.41
N LEU A 70 -4.43 8.44 17.15
CA LEU A 70 -5.14 9.43 16.34
C LEU A 70 -6.26 8.82 15.48
N SER A 71 -6.42 7.49 15.40
CA SER A 71 -7.21 6.81 14.38
C SER A 71 -8.63 7.35 14.23
N SER A 72 -9.36 7.51 15.31
CA SER A 72 -10.76 7.93 15.35
C SER A 72 -10.99 9.45 15.34
N PHE A 73 -9.97 10.27 15.56
CA PHE A 73 -10.12 11.72 15.51
C PHE A 73 -10.25 12.21 14.06
N ASP A 74 -11.30 12.96 13.74
CA ASP A 74 -11.61 13.43 12.39
C ASP A 74 -11.35 14.93 12.15
N ASP A 75 -10.83 15.63 13.14
CA ASP A 75 -10.40 17.03 12.98
C ASP A 75 -9.29 17.16 11.94
N LYS A 76 -9.39 18.19 11.10
CA LYS A 76 -8.46 18.45 9.98
C LYS A 76 -6.98 18.45 10.39
N LYS A 77 -6.67 18.94 11.58
CA LYS A 77 -5.31 18.94 12.14
C LYS A 77 -4.77 17.51 12.32
N TYR A 78 -5.60 16.61 12.85
CA TYR A 78 -5.22 15.22 13.07
C TYR A 78 -5.20 14.41 11.79
N VAL A 79 -6.11 14.70 10.85
CA VAL A 79 -6.13 14.06 9.52
C VAL A 79 -4.80 14.28 8.80
N LYS A 80 -4.29 15.52 8.74
CA LYS A 80 -2.97 15.80 8.13
C LYS A 80 -1.82 15.09 8.83
N ARG A 81 -1.86 14.98 10.16
CA ARG A 81 -0.85 14.25 10.93
C ARG A 81 -0.88 12.76 10.60
N LYS A 82 -2.06 12.14 10.53
CA LYS A 82 -2.23 10.74 10.13
C LYS A 82 -1.68 10.48 8.73
N ILE A 83 -2.00 11.34 7.76
CA ILE A 83 -1.47 11.27 6.39
C ILE A 83 0.06 11.25 6.39
N ASN A 84 0.69 12.16 7.12
CA ASN A 84 2.16 12.23 7.21
C ASN A 84 2.76 10.98 7.86
N ILE A 85 2.11 10.43 8.89
CA ILE A 85 2.53 9.17 9.51
C ILE A 85 2.50 8.02 8.50
N ILE A 86 1.38 7.85 7.77
CA ILE A 86 1.24 6.79 6.76
C ILE A 86 2.30 6.95 5.66
N LYS A 87 2.52 8.16 5.16
CA LYS A 87 3.56 8.44 4.17
C LYS A 87 4.96 8.05 4.67
N ARG A 88 5.28 8.36 5.93
CA ARG A 88 6.56 7.94 6.55
C ARG A 88 6.68 6.43 6.67
N LEU A 89 5.62 5.74 7.11
CA LEU A 89 5.59 4.28 7.21
C LEU A 89 5.81 3.64 5.84
N ASN A 90 5.09 4.08 4.81
CA ASN A 90 5.28 3.60 3.44
C ASN A 90 6.71 3.92 2.92
N GLY A 91 7.26 5.08 3.26
CA GLY A 91 8.66 5.46 2.94
C GLY A 91 9.70 4.55 3.61
N PHE A 92 9.43 4.02 4.79
CA PHE A 92 10.25 2.98 5.45
C PHE A 92 10.05 1.58 4.85
N GLY A 93 9.12 1.43 3.88
CA GLY A 93 8.74 0.14 3.30
C GLY A 93 7.71 -0.62 4.16
N VAL A 94 7.13 0.02 5.17
CA VAL A 94 6.08 -0.57 6.02
C VAL A 94 4.74 -0.36 5.34
N ASN A 95 4.24 -1.41 4.66
CA ASN A 95 2.95 -1.39 3.98
C ASN A 95 1.88 -2.20 4.75
N LYS A 96 2.28 -2.98 5.75
CA LYS A 96 1.36 -3.63 6.68
C LYS A 96 1.06 -2.66 7.81
N ILE A 97 -0.16 -2.12 7.82
CA ILE A 97 -0.65 -1.16 8.81
C ILE A 97 -1.97 -1.70 9.37
N ASP A 98 -1.95 -2.07 10.64
CA ASP A 98 -3.10 -2.62 11.32
C ASP A 98 -3.68 -1.54 12.26
N VAL A 99 -4.68 -0.79 11.78
CA VAL A 99 -5.36 0.28 12.53
C VAL A 99 -6.84 0.26 12.18
N THR A 100 -7.70 0.10 13.18
CA THR A 100 -9.16 0.14 13.00
C THR A 100 -9.70 1.57 13.11
N ASP A 101 -10.86 1.80 12.49
CA ASP A 101 -11.60 3.07 12.55
C ASP A 101 -10.79 4.31 12.15
N LEU A 102 -9.81 4.09 11.26
CA LEU A 102 -8.97 5.16 10.73
C LEU A 102 -9.80 6.08 9.84
N THR A 103 -9.93 7.34 10.24
CA THR A 103 -10.68 8.34 9.48
C THR A 103 -9.74 9.32 8.81
N LEU A 104 -9.82 9.41 7.47
CA LEU A 104 -9.23 10.45 6.62
C LEU A 104 -10.35 10.95 5.70
N LYS A 105 -10.67 12.23 5.75
CA LYS A 105 -11.76 12.80 4.94
C LYS A 105 -11.35 14.16 4.37
N ASP A 106 -11.96 14.53 3.24
CA ASP A 106 -11.78 15.83 2.56
C ASP A 106 -10.30 16.16 2.25
N GLU A 107 -9.47 15.16 1.92
CA GLU A 107 -8.03 15.36 1.68
C GLU A 107 -7.57 14.61 0.41
N ASP A 108 -6.46 15.11 -0.15
CA ASP A 108 -5.77 14.47 -1.27
C ASP A 108 -4.76 13.45 -0.74
N LEU A 109 -4.99 12.17 -1.08
CA LEU A 109 -4.17 11.05 -0.66
C LEU A 109 -3.37 10.53 -1.86
N ILE A 110 -2.04 10.59 -1.80
CA ILE A 110 -1.19 10.20 -2.93
C ILE A 110 -0.21 9.11 -2.52
N GLY A 111 -0.20 8.01 -3.30
CA GLY A 111 0.80 6.95 -3.20
C GLY A 111 0.66 6.06 -1.96
N PHE A 112 -0.55 5.93 -1.40
CA PHE A 112 -0.78 5.09 -0.22
C PHE A 112 -0.72 3.62 -0.60
N ARG A 113 -0.03 2.83 0.22
CA ARG A 113 0.10 1.39 0.07
C ARG A 113 -0.26 0.68 1.36
N PHE A 114 -1.26 -0.22 1.26
CA PHE A 114 -1.68 -1.09 2.35
C PHE A 114 -1.66 -2.54 1.88
N MET A 115 -0.79 -3.34 2.46
CA MET A 115 -0.61 -4.73 2.10
C MET A 115 -0.75 -5.62 3.32
N LYS A 116 -1.64 -6.63 3.26
CA LYS A 116 -1.94 -7.54 4.38
C LYS A 116 -2.32 -6.80 5.66
N SER A 117 -2.98 -5.66 5.50
CA SER A 117 -3.36 -4.74 6.58
C SER A 117 -4.74 -5.07 7.13
N ASN A 118 -4.95 -4.78 8.42
CA ASN A 118 -6.27 -4.78 9.03
C ASN A 118 -6.72 -3.34 9.27
N LEU A 119 -7.63 -2.87 8.40
CA LEU A 119 -8.15 -1.51 8.36
C LEU A 119 -9.68 -1.52 8.50
N PHE A 120 -10.20 -2.35 9.40
CA PHE A 120 -11.62 -2.42 9.69
C PHE A 120 -12.18 -1.02 10.03
N GLY A 121 -13.32 -0.64 9.43
CA GLY A 121 -13.93 0.66 9.69
C GLY A 121 -13.20 1.86 9.05
N LEU A 122 -12.27 1.63 8.11
CA LEU A 122 -11.56 2.72 7.41
C LEU A 122 -12.54 3.68 6.75
N SER A 123 -12.35 4.98 6.95
CA SER A 123 -13.12 6.01 6.28
C SER A 123 -12.24 6.93 5.45
N PHE A 124 -12.45 6.92 4.12
CA PHE A 124 -11.88 7.84 3.13
C PHE A 124 -13.01 8.58 2.41
N ARG A 125 -13.90 9.22 3.16
CA ARG A 125 -15.04 9.95 2.58
C ARG A 125 -14.56 11.24 1.93
N ASP A 126 -15.13 11.52 0.75
CA ASP A 126 -14.91 12.75 0.00
C ASP A 126 -13.42 13.06 -0.24
N CYS A 127 -12.59 12.00 -0.39
CA CYS A 127 -11.15 12.10 -0.65
C CYS A 127 -10.84 11.98 -2.15
N SER A 128 -9.82 12.71 -2.60
CA SER A 128 -9.19 12.47 -3.90
C SER A 128 -7.98 11.54 -3.70
N ILE A 129 -8.04 10.34 -4.27
CA ILE A 129 -7.03 9.32 -3.99
C ILE A 129 -6.31 8.92 -5.28
N PHE A 130 -5.00 9.19 -5.32
CA PHE A 130 -4.16 8.91 -6.48
C PHE A 130 -3.10 7.84 -6.13
N ASP A 131 -2.87 6.92 -7.08
CA ASP A 131 -1.90 5.81 -6.93
C ASP A 131 -2.09 5.00 -5.63
N LEU A 132 -3.37 4.70 -5.31
CA LEU A 132 -3.70 3.83 -4.18
C LEU A 132 -3.48 2.37 -4.55
N ASN A 133 -2.79 1.65 -3.67
CA ASN A 133 -2.62 0.22 -3.78
C ASN A 133 -2.97 -0.48 -2.46
N ILE A 134 -4.09 -1.18 -2.46
CA ILE A 134 -4.54 -2.02 -1.35
C ILE A 134 -4.55 -3.47 -1.81
N HIS A 135 -3.91 -4.35 -1.07
CA HIS A 135 -3.71 -5.73 -1.48
C HIS A 135 -3.79 -6.68 -0.27
N ASP A 136 -4.53 -7.79 -0.42
CA ASP A 136 -4.67 -8.83 0.61
C ASP A 136 -5.09 -8.28 2.00
N SER A 137 -5.89 -7.21 2.04
CA SER A 137 -6.19 -6.46 3.26
C SER A 137 -7.65 -6.65 3.71
N LYS A 138 -7.93 -6.29 4.98
CA LYS A 138 -9.28 -6.34 5.57
C LYS A 138 -9.80 -4.92 5.75
N LEU A 139 -10.81 -4.55 4.97
CA LEU A 139 -11.47 -3.25 4.98
C LEU A 139 -13.00 -3.40 5.16
N ASN A 140 -13.41 -4.36 5.96
CA ASN A 140 -14.82 -4.57 6.24
C ASN A 140 -15.43 -3.32 6.90
N SER A 141 -16.69 -3.03 6.57
CA SER A 141 -17.45 -1.92 7.14
C SER A 141 -16.80 -0.54 6.95
N SER A 142 -16.04 -0.38 5.87
CA SER A 142 -15.36 0.87 5.54
C SER A 142 -16.25 1.80 4.71
N ASN A 143 -15.98 3.12 4.78
CA ASN A 143 -16.74 4.11 4.04
C ASN A 143 -15.84 4.90 3.08
N PHE A 144 -16.13 4.77 1.79
CA PHE A 144 -15.42 5.38 0.67
C PHE A 144 -16.33 6.28 -0.17
N SER A 145 -17.49 6.66 0.38
CA SER A 145 -18.50 7.42 -0.35
C SER A 145 -17.97 8.80 -0.77
N GLY A 146 -18.36 9.24 -1.97
CA GLY A 146 -17.98 10.53 -2.54
C GLY A 146 -16.53 10.62 -3.01
N SER A 147 -15.72 9.58 -2.84
CA SER A 147 -14.28 9.63 -3.09
C SER A 147 -13.90 9.24 -4.50
N ASN A 148 -12.76 9.75 -4.96
CA ASN A 148 -12.17 9.41 -6.25
C ASN A 148 -11.09 8.33 -6.08
N PHE A 149 -11.37 7.15 -6.64
CA PHE A 149 -10.51 5.96 -6.67
C PHE A 149 -10.15 5.54 -8.09
N LYS A 150 -10.08 6.47 -9.01
CA LYS A 150 -9.76 6.19 -10.40
C LYS A 150 -8.45 5.39 -10.52
N ASN A 151 -8.53 4.26 -11.23
CA ASN A 151 -7.42 3.32 -11.43
C ASN A 151 -6.79 2.76 -10.12
N ALA A 152 -7.47 2.82 -8.99
CA ALA A 152 -7.00 2.24 -7.75
C ALA A 152 -6.85 0.72 -7.86
N LYS A 153 -5.80 0.16 -7.24
CA LYS A 153 -5.60 -1.28 -7.13
C LYS A 153 -6.13 -1.77 -5.79
N LEU A 154 -7.19 -2.56 -5.82
CA LEU A 154 -7.96 -3.01 -4.66
C LEU A 154 -8.08 -4.55 -4.66
N LEU A 155 -6.94 -5.21 -4.86
CA LEU A 155 -6.85 -6.64 -5.18
C LEU A 155 -7.01 -7.53 -3.94
N ASN A 156 -7.71 -8.68 -4.10
CA ASN A 156 -7.81 -9.73 -3.08
C ASN A 156 -8.20 -9.21 -1.68
N THR A 157 -8.95 -8.14 -1.64
CA THR A 157 -9.23 -7.38 -0.41
C THR A 157 -10.66 -7.62 0.06
N ASN A 158 -10.84 -7.68 1.38
CA ASN A 158 -12.15 -7.86 1.97
C ASN A 158 -12.81 -6.51 2.27
N PHE A 159 -13.83 -6.16 1.46
CA PHE A 159 -14.66 -4.97 1.59
C PHE A 159 -16.08 -5.28 2.10
N ASN A 160 -16.32 -6.43 2.70
CA ASN A 160 -17.67 -6.81 3.12
C ASN A 160 -18.35 -5.70 3.95
N ASN A 161 -19.62 -5.40 3.63
CA ASN A 161 -20.43 -4.34 4.24
C ASN A 161 -19.88 -2.92 4.08
N SER A 162 -18.98 -2.68 3.11
CA SER A 162 -18.41 -1.34 2.86
C SER A 162 -19.25 -0.53 1.88
N GLU A 163 -19.04 0.78 1.87
CA GLU A 163 -19.80 1.73 1.05
C GLU A 163 -18.88 2.48 0.09
N PHE A 164 -19.23 2.47 -1.20
CA PHE A 164 -18.66 3.26 -2.29
C PHE A 164 -19.74 4.11 -2.97
N ILE A 165 -20.65 4.67 -2.18
CA ILE A 165 -21.79 5.43 -2.68
C ILE A 165 -21.30 6.71 -3.35
N ASN A 166 -21.77 6.96 -4.61
CA ASN A 166 -21.37 8.14 -5.41
C ASN A 166 -19.86 8.31 -5.59
N SER A 167 -19.07 7.24 -5.51
CA SER A 167 -17.63 7.31 -5.70
C SER A 167 -17.23 7.18 -7.17
N GLU A 168 -16.08 7.76 -7.56
CA GLU A 168 -15.48 7.61 -8.87
C GLU A 168 -14.49 6.41 -8.85
N LEU A 169 -14.88 5.32 -9.50
CA LEU A 169 -14.14 4.05 -9.54
C LEU A 169 -13.78 3.63 -10.97
N VAL A 170 -13.62 4.61 -11.86
CA VAL A 170 -13.28 4.36 -13.26
C VAL A 170 -11.96 3.63 -13.36
N GLY A 171 -11.99 2.42 -13.97
CA GLY A 171 -10.81 1.58 -14.13
C GLY A 171 -10.26 0.97 -12.83
N ALA A 172 -10.99 1.02 -11.73
CA ALA A 172 -10.57 0.41 -10.46
C ALA A 172 -10.50 -1.12 -10.58
N ASP A 173 -9.50 -1.71 -9.94
CA ASP A 173 -9.21 -3.15 -10.00
C ASP A 173 -9.58 -3.84 -8.68
N PHE A 174 -10.74 -4.52 -8.67
CA PHE A 174 -11.27 -5.29 -7.54
C PHE A 174 -11.07 -6.80 -7.69
N ARG A 175 -10.19 -7.26 -8.56
CA ARG A 175 -10.02 -8.68 -8.81
C ARG A 175 -9.77 -9.49 -7.54
N GLY A 176 -10.47 -10.62 -7.41
CA GLY A 176 -10.34 -11.52 -6.27
C GLY A 176 -10.88 -10.99 -4.95
N SER A 177 -11.55 -9.84 -4.93
CA SER A 177 -12.01 -9.20 -3.69
C SER A 177 -13.35 -9.74 -3.20
N TYR A 178 -13.56 -9.69 -1.89
CA TYR A 178 -14.82 -10.04 -1.23
C TYR A 178 -15.68 -8.77 -1.07
N LEU A 179 -16.82 -8.75 -1.76
CA LEU A 179 -17.71 -7.59 -1.88
C LEU A 179 -19.13 -7.88 -1.37
N PHE A 180 -19.23 -8.74 -0.34
CA PHE A 180 -20.51 -9.08 0.26
C PHE A 180 -21.21 -7.84 0.84
N ARG A 181 -22.43 -7.57 0.37
CA ARG A 181 -23.24 -6.39 0.77
C ARG A 181 -22.57 -5.05 0.56
N VAL A 182 -21.64 -4.94 -0.35
CA VAL A 182 -21.02 -3.64 -0.70
C VAL A 182 -22.07 -2.78 -1.42
N LYS A 183 -22.10 -1.49 -1.10
CA LYS A 183 -22.98 -0.51 -1.74
C LYS A 183 -22.20 0.31 -2.76
N PHE A 184 -22.52 0.12 -4.05
CA PHE A 184 -22.02 0.91 -5.16
C PHE A 184 -23.07 1.86 -5.73
N SER A 185 -24.10 2.23 -4.95
CA SER A 185 -25.17 3.08 -5.45
C SER A 185 -24.64 4.42 -5.96
N GLY A 186 -24.98 4.76 -7.22
CA GLY A 186 -24.52 5.98 -7.87
C GLY A 186 -23.04 6.00 -8.25
N ALA A 187 -22.28 4.93 -8.04
CA ALA A 187 -20.84 4.90 -8.32
C ALA A 187 -20.54 4.87 -9.83
N GLU A 188 -19.44 5.52 -10.23
CA GLU A 188 -18.90 5.53 -11.60
C GLU A 188 -17.90 4.38 -11.76
N LEU A 189 -18.37 3.20 -12.21
CA LEU A 189 -17.61 1.96 -12.31
C LEU A 189 -17.19 1.63 -13.75
N ARG A 190 -17.07 2.64 -14.62
CA ARG A 190 -16.71 2.43 -16.02
C ARG A 190 -15.36 1.73 -16.15
N GLY A 191 -15.36 0.58 -16.84
CA GLY A 191 -14.14 -0.20 -17.04
C GLY A 191 -13.55 -0.84 -15.78
N ALA A 192 -14.25 -0.80 -14.65
CA ALA A 192 -13.80 -1.46 -13.43
C ALA A 192 -13.70 -2.99 -13.61
N ASP A 193 -12.69 -3.59 -12.98
CA ASP A 193 -12.41 -5.02 -13.10
C ASP A 193 -12.76 -5.77 -11.81
N PHE A 194 -13.83 -6.56 -11.86
CA PHE A 194 -14.32 -7.37 -10.75
C PHE A 194 -14.01 -8.87 -10.92
N ARG A 195 -13.23 -9.28 -11.90
CA ARG A 195 -12.99 -10.70 -12.17
C ARG A 195 -12.62 -11.48 -10.92
N ASN A 196 -13.22 -12.68 -10.78
CA ASN A 196 -12.99 -13.57 -9.65
C ASN A 196 -13.37 -12.97 -8.28
N SER A 197 -14.15 -11.90 -8.21
CA SER A 197 -14.66 -11.34 -6.96
C SER A 197 -15.98 -11.99 -6.53
N ASN A 198 -16.32 -11.88 -5.25
CA ASN A 198 -17.61 -12.34 -4.72
C ASN A 198 -18.55 -11.14 -4.54
N LEU A 199 -19.61 -11.11 -5.36
CA LEU A 199 -20.59 -10.01 -5.41
C LEU A 199 -21.90 -10.32 -4.67
N LYS A 200 -21.88 -11.25 -3.71
CA LYS A 200 -23.08 -11.63 -2.98
C LYS A 200 -23.75 -10.45 -2.31
N ASN A 201 -25.00 -10.17 -2.68
CA ASN A 201 -25.81 -9.06 -2.17
C ASN A 201 -25.19 -7.67 -2.39
N ALA A 202 -24.28 -7.51 -3.35
CA ALA A 202 -23.78 -6.19 -3.76
C ALA A 202 -24.90 -5.36 -4.40
N VAL A 203 -24.92 -4.06 -4.14
CA VAL A 203 -25.94 -3.11 -4.60
C VAL A 203 -25.36 -2.18 -5.65
N PHE A 204 -26.02 -2.10 -6.82
CA PHE A 204 -25.58 -1.29 -7.96
C PHE A 204 -26.61 -0.25 -8.40
N ASP A 205 -27.55 0.14 -7.52
CA ASP A 205 -28.61 1.08 -7.85
C ASP A 205 -28.02 2.37 -8.43
N ASN A 206 -28.46 2.73 -9.65
CA ASN A 206 -27.97 3.91 -10.37
C ASN A 206 -26.46 3.98 -10.63
N ALA A 207 -25.71 2.89 -10.52
CA ALA A 207 -24.30 2.84 -10.85
C ALA A 207 -24.05 2.82 -12.37
N ASP A 208 -22.90 3.36 -12.84
CA ASP A 208 -22.46 3.24 -14.23
C ASP A 208 -21.42 2.11 -14.36
N LEU A 209 -21.87 0.97 -14.87
CA LEU A 209 -21.05 -0.24 -15.12
C LEU A 209 -20.62 -0.38 -16.59
N LYS A 210 -20.63 0.71 -17.35
CA LYS A 210 -20.20 0.68 -18.76
C LYS A 210 -18.81 0.07 -18.89
N GLN A 211 -18.69 -0.98 -19.74
CA GLN A 211 -17.43 -1.71 -19.98
C GLN A 211 -16.83 -2.39 -18.75
N ALA A 212 -17.50 -2.43 -17.61
CA ALA A 212 -17.02 -3.16 -16.44
C ALA A 212 -16.87 -4.66 -16.76
N ASN A 213 -15.92 -5.33 -16.07
CA ASN A 213 -15.64 -6.75 -16.27
C ASN A 213 -16.01 -7.53 -15.01
N ILE A 214 -17.11 -8.30 -15.10
CA ILE A 214 -17.64 -9.14 -14.03
C ILE A 214 -17.52 -10.64 -14.33
N ARG A 215 -16.62 -11.04 -15.24
CA ARG A 215 -16.42 -12.45 -15.60
C ARG A 215 -15.89 -13.23 -14.42
N LYS A 216 -16.37 -14.47 -14.27
CA LYS A 216 -15.96 -15.38 -13.19
C LYS A 216 -16.23 -14.83 -11.78
N CYS A 217 -17.14 -13.88 -11.65
CA CYS A 217 -17.59 -13.44 -10.33
C CYS A 217 -18.53 -14.48 -9.73
N GLU A 218 -18.43 -14.62 -8.41
CA GLU A 218 -19.32 -15.48 -7.64
C GLU A 218 -20.57 -14.72 -7.15
N ASN A 219 -21.69 -15.43 -7.01
CA ASN A 219 -22.92 -14.94 -6.38
C ASN A 219 -23.47 -13.64 -7.01
N ILE A 220 -23.40 -13.54 -8.33
CA ILE A 220 -23.97 -12.41 -9.09
C ILE A 220 -25.50 -12.45 -9.00
N SER A 221 -26.12 -11.32 -8.65
CA SER A 221 -27.56 -11.10 -8.81
C SER A 221 -27.81 -10.27 -10.08
N VAL A 222 -28.45 -10.88 -11.08
CA VAL A 222 -28.87 -10.21 -12.31
C VAL A 222 -29.86 -9.08 -12.00
N GLU A 223 -30.76 -9.31 -11.04
CA GLU A 223 -31.71 -8.30 -10.57
C GLU A 223 -30.99 -7.07 -9.98
N ALA A 224 -29.96 -7.26 -9.13
CA ALA A 224 -29.17 -6.16 -8.59
C ALA A 224 -28.44 -5.38 -9.70
N LEU A 225 -27.86 -6.09 -10.68
CA LEU A 225 -27.21 -5.45 -11.84
C LEU A 225 -28.21 -4.68 -12.70
N SER A 226 -29.45 -5.17 -12.86
CA SER A 226 -30.48 -4.52 -13.69
C SER A 226 -30.88 -3.13 -13.17
N LYS A 227 -30.62 -2.81 -11.91
CA LYS A 227 -30.86 -1.50 -11.28
C LYS A 227 -29.80 -0.45 -11.59
N ALA A 228 -28.70 -0.87 -12.24
CA ALA A 228 -27.64 0.06 -12.66
C ALA A 228 -28.15 1.03 -13.72
N ARG A 229 -27.62 2.26 -13.72
CA ARG A 229 -27.93 3.30 -14.71
C ARG A 229 -27.45 2.91 -16.10
N CYS A 230 -26.28 2.33 -16.22
CA CYS A 230 -25.69 1.92 -17.50
C CYS A 230 -24.95 0.58 -17.37
N LEU A 231 -25.23 -0.30 -18.33
CA LEU A 231 -24.59 -1.62 -18.46
C LEU A 231 -23.99 -1.82 -19.88
N ASP A 232 -23.82 -0.74 -20.65
CA ASP A 232 -23.33 -0.81 -22.01
C ASP A 232 -21.96 -1.48 -22.08
N TYR A 233 -21.84 -2.47 -22.96
CA TYR A 233 -20.59 -3.19 -23.21
C TYR A 233 -19.99 -3.90 -21.97
N ILE A 234 -20.81 -4.20 -20.96
CA ILE A 234 -20.39 -4.97 -19.81
C ILE A 234 -19.84 -6.33 -20.25
N LYS A 235 -18.75 -6.76 -19.62
CA LYS A 235 -18.12 -8.08 -19.87
C LYS A 235 -18.52 -9.01 -18.73
N ALA A 236 -19.31 -10.02 -19.02
CA ALA A 236 -19.82 -10.99 -18.07
C ALA A 236 -19.78 -12.41 -18.66
N ASP A 237 -20.06 -13.41 -17.84
CA ASP A 237 -20.26 -14.77 -18.28
C ASP A 237 -21.56 -14.85 -19.10
N GLU A 238 -21.62 -15.78 -20.04
CA GLU A 238 -22.69 -15.83 -21.05
C GLU A 238 -24.09 -15.91 -20.42
N TRP A 239 -24.25 -16.71 -19.37
CA TRP A 239 -25.53 -16.84 -18.68
C TRP A 239 -26.03 -15.49 -18.10
N VAL A 240 -25.13 -14.66 -17.56
CA VAL A 240 -25.46 -13.33 -17.05
C VAL A 240 -25.95 -12.43 -18.20
N LEU A 241 -25.24 -12.45 -19.32
CA LEU A 241 -25.61 -11.64 -20.49
C LEU A 241 -26.96 -12.05 -21.06
N VAL A 242 -27.25 -13.36 -21.09
CA VAL A 242 -28.54 -13.89 -21.56
C VAL A 242 -29.69 -13.41 -20.65
N GLU A 243 -29.53 -13.48 -19.33
CA GLU A 243 -30.55 -13.03 -18.39
C GLU A 243 -30.71 -11.50 -18.40
N LEU A 244 -29.61 -10.73 -18.47
CA LEU A 244 -29.67 -9.26 -18.58
C LEU A 244 -30.39 -8.81 -19.86
N LYS A 245 -30.22 -9.49 -20.99
CA LYS A 245 -30.91 -9.18 -22.26
C LYS A 245 -32.42 -9.26 -22.14
N LYS A 246 -32.94 -10.11 -21.27
CA LYS A 246 -34.40 -10.25 -21.05
C LYS A 246 -34.98 -9.05 -20.29
N ILE A 247 -34.18 -8.40 -19.42
CA ILE A 247 -34.65 -7.37 -18.49
C ILE A 247 -34.27 -5.98 -18.98
N ARG A 248 -33.07 -5.81 -19.57
CA ARG A 248 -32.48 -4.53 -19.98
C ARG A 248 -32.35 -4.47 -21.50
N LEU A 249 -33.45 -4.08 -22.17
CA LEU A 249 -33.52 -3.96 -23.62
C LEU A 249 -32.76 -2.74 -24.15
N ASP A 250 -32.42 -1.80 -23.30
CA ASP A 250 -31.65 -0.58 -23.58
C ASP A 250 -30.14 -0.77 -23.70
N MET A 251 -29.63 -1.93 -23.25
CA MET A 251 -28.20 -2.21 -23.24
C MET A 251 -27.59 -2.40 -24.63
N LYS A 252 -26.38 -1.83 -24.80
CA LYS A 252 -25.55 -2.11 -25.98
C LYS A 252 -24.59 -3.26 -25.71
N PHE A 253 -24.53 -4.23 -26.60
CA PHE A 253 -23.64 -5.37 -26.53
C PHE A 253 -22.49 -5.23 -27.53
N SER A 254 -21.32 -5.77 -27.21
CA SER A 254 -20.20 -5.85 -28.16
C SER A 254 -20.60 -6.77 -29.33
N LYS A 255 -20.33 -6.34 -30.57
CA LYS A 255 -20.58 -7.17 -31.77
C LYS A 255 -19.70 -8.40 -31.81
N ASN A 256 -18.68 -8.53 -30.97
CA ASN A 256 -17.75 -9.67 -30.94
C ASN A 256 -17.43 -10.03 -29.48
N PRO A 257 -18.24 -10.89 -28.81
CA PRO A 257 -18.04 -11.25 -27.42
C PRO A 257 -16.73 -12.02 -27.16
N ASN A 258 -16.09 -12.56 -28.22
CA ASN A 258 -14.90 -13.42 -28.15
C ASN A 258 -13.58 -12.74 -28.56
N LYS A 259 -13.55 -11.46 -28.90
CA LYS A 259 -12.28 -10.76 -29.03
C LYS A 259 -11.78 -10.39 -27.65
N SER A 260 -11.01 -11.30 -27.04
CA SER A 260 -10.08 -11.00 -25.96
C SER A 260 -9.15 -9.90 -26.48
N VAL A 261 -9.26 -8.71 -25.96
CA VAL A 261 -8.15 -7.77 -25.98
C VAL A 261 -7.31 -8.19 -24.79
N ASP A 262 -6.18 -8.82 -25.09
CA ASP A 262 -5.11 -9.20 -24.16
C ASP A 262 -4.61 -8.00 -23.35
#